data_e3a846b7b0f800d1b0556735552deafc
#
_entry.id   e3a846b7b0f800d1b0556735552deafc
#
_cell.length_a   1.000
_cell.length_b   1.000
_cell.length_c   1.000
_cell.angle_alpha   90.00
_cell.angle_beta   90.00
_cell.angle_gamma   90.00
#
_symmetry.space_group_name_H-M   'P 1'
#
loop_
_entity.id
_entity.type
_entity.pdbx_description
1 polymer ?
#
loop_
_entity_poly.entity_id
_entity_poly.type
_entity_poly.pdbx_seq_one_letter_code
_entity_poly.pdbx_strand_id
1 'polypeptide(L)'
;MPVMVLGESASGKSTSLRNLDPNSTLVIQPIKKRLPFRASNWNAWDSNSKSGQLVNSDNWQYISQVISIAPAYGKTQIIIDDFQYVMAHEYMRRSDETGFKKFTEMANHIWSIVMACESTPDNVSIYFMQHTETIDGKIKAKTIGKMLDEKITLEGMFSIVFRALVNSDGDHFFSTKNCGFDTVKTPMDMFNETLIDNDLQSIDQTIKQYFGV
;
A
#
# COMPACT_ATOMS: atom_id res chain seq x y z
N MET A 1 -2.90 -1.12 -11.50
CA MET A 1 -2.78 0.32 -11.13
C MET A 1 -2.26 0.46 -9.71
N PRO A 2 -1.08 1.05 -9.47
CA PRO A 2 -0.58 1.28 -8.12
C PRO A 2 -1.24 2.51 -7.48
N VAL A 3 -1.66 2.34 -6.22
CA VAL A 3 -2.29 3.37 -5.36
C VAL A 3 -1.57 3.38 -4.02
N MET A 4 -1.21 4.53 -3.51
CA MET A 4 -0.63 4.66 -2.18
C MET A 4 -1.68 5.15 -1.17
N VAL A 5 -1.69 4.54 0.01
CA VAL A 5 -2.52 4.94 1.14
C VAL A 5 -1.61 5.27 2.32
N LEU A 6 -1.46 6.54 2.59
CA LEU A 6 -0.68 7.07 3.70
C LEU A 6 -1.51 7.13 4.99
N GLY A 7 -0.88 7.04 6.15
CA GLY A 7 -1.55 7.31 7.41
C GLY A 7 -0.76 6.82 8.63
N GLU A 8 -1.03 7.41 9.76
CA GLU A 8 -0.47 7.02 11.05
C GLU A 8 -1.01 5.65 11.50
N SER A 9 -0.42 5.11 12.57
CA SER A 9 -0.98 3.93 13.23
C SER A 9 -2.41 4.24 13.70
N ALA A 10 -3.31 3.28 13.58
CA ALA A 10 -4.73 3.40 13.92
C ALA A 10 -5.54 4.42 13.08
N SER A 11 -5.01 4.94 11.98
CA SER A 11 -5.76 5.85 11.09
C SER A 11 -6.83 5.17 10.22
N GLY A 12 -6.98 3.84 10.32
CA GLY A 12 -7.99 3.10 9.56
C GLY A 12 -7.50 2.47 8.24
N LYS A 13 -6.19 2.52 7.91
CA LYS A 13 -5.66 1.91 6.68
C LYS A 13 -6.14 0.46 6.50
N SER A 14 -5.78 -0.43 7.42
CA SER A 14 -6.19 -1.84 7.33
C SER A 14 -7.68 -2.06 7.59
N THR A 15 -8.37 -1.17 8.31
CA THR A 15 -9.82 -1.23 8.54
C THR A 15 -10.60 -1.03 7.24
N SER A 16 -10.08 -0.25 6.32
CA SER A 16 -10.73 0.04 5.03
C SER A 16 -10.93 -1.19 4.14
N LEU A 17 -10.21 -2.28 4.41
CA LEU A 17 -10.29 -3.55 3.67
C LEU A 17 -11.56 -4.35 3.98
N ARG A 18 -12.32 -3.99 5.02
CA ARG A 18 -13.41 -4.80 5.59
C ARG A 18 -14.51 -5.23 4.62
N ASN A 19 -14.74 -4.44 3.59
CA ASN A 19 -15.79 -4.65 2.60
C ASN A 19 -15.28 -5.24 1.27
N LEU A 20 -13.95 -5.43 1.12
CA LEU A 20 -13.41 -6.09 -0.07
C LEU A 20 -13.85 -7.56 -0.17
N ASP A 21 -14.10 -8.04 -1.39
CA ASP A 21 -14.38 -9.46 -1.62
C ASP A 21 -13.10 -10.30 -1.43
N PRO A 22 -13.07 -11.21 -0.46
CA PRO A 22 -11.91 -12.08 -0.23
C PRO A 22 -11.52 -12.92 -1.44
N ASN A 23 -12.48 -13.26 -2.33
CA ASN A 23 -12.19 -14.11 -3.49
C ASN A 23 -11.30 -13.38 -4.50
N SER A 24 -11.54 -12.08 -4.71
CA SER A 24 -10.78 -11.25 -5.63
C SER A 24 -9.63 -10.47 -4.98
N THR A 25 -9.48 -10.56 -3.65
CA THR A 25 -8.48 -9.79 -2.90
C THR A 25 -7.32 -10.67 -2.43
N LEU A 26 -6.11 -10.11 -2.45
CA LEU A 26 -4.92 -10.68 -1.82
C LEU A 26 -4.25 -9.62 -0.95
N VAL A 27 -3.96 -9.95 0.31
CA VAL A 27 -3.24 -9.07 1.23
C VAL A 27 -1.86 -9.64 1.53
N ILE A 28 -0.84 -8.88 1.24
CA ILE A 28 0.56 -9.18 1.57
C ILE A 28 0.89 -8.43 2.85
N GLN A 29 1.30 -9.16 3.87
CA GLN A 29 1.65 -8.62 5.18
C GLN A 29 3.13 -8.85 5.47
N PRO A 30 3.98 -7.80 5.38
CA PRO A 30 5.38 -7.88 5.84
C PRO A 30 5.50 -8.23 7.32
N ILE A 31 4.55 -7.77 8.12
CA ILE A 31 4.37 -8.21 9.52
C ILE A 31 3.06 -8.97 9.64
N LYS A 32 3.14 -10.20 10.14
CA LYS A 32 1.95 -11.01 10.40
C LYS A 32 1.11 -10.38 11.52
N LYS A 33 -0.05 -9.83 11.15
CA LYS A 33 -1.03 -9.24 12.08
C LYS A 33 -2.42 -9.79 11.80
N ARG A 34 -3.28 -9.78 12.82
CA ARG A 34 -4.71 -10.01 12.60
C ARG A 34 -5.32 -8.79 11.92
N LEU A 35 -6.23 -9.01 10.98
CA LEU A 35 -7.02 -7.93 10.39
C LEU A 35 -7.91 -7.30 11.48
N PRO A 36 -8.12 -5.96 11.44
CA PRO A 36 -8.85 -5.24 12.50
C PRO A 36 -10.38 -5.36 12.39
N PHE A 37 -10.87 -6.37 11.68
CA PHE A 37 -12.30 -6.67 11.48
C PHE A 37 -12.54 -8.19 11.53
N ARG A 38 -13.82 -8.62 11.48
CA ARG A 38 -14.18 -10.04 11.43
C ARG A 38 -13.75 -10.65 10.10
N ALA A 39 -12.72 -11.47 10.14
CA ALA A 39 -12.00 -11.97 8.97
C ALA A 39 -12.11 -13.51 8.82
N SER A 40 -13.27 -14.09 9.11
CA SER A 40 -13.48 -15.57 9.07
C SER A 40 -13.23 -16.17 7.69
N ASN A 41 -13.40 -15.39 6.62
CA ASN A 41 -13.21 -15.83 5.23
C ASN A 41 -11.84 -15.44 4.67
N TRP A 42 -10.94 -14.90 5.52
CA TRP A 42 -9.59 -14.47 5.13
C TRP A 42 -8.57 -15.50 5.62
N ASN A 43 -8.25 -16.45 4.74
CA ASN A 43 -7.35 -17.56 5.05
C ASN A 43 -5.93 -17.30 4.57
N ALA A 44 -4.95 -17.94 5.20
CA ALA A 44 -3.58 -17.93 4.70
C ALA A 44 -3.52 -18.48 3.28
N TRP A 45 -2.68 -17.87 2.44
CA TRP A 45 -2.43 -18.35 1.09
C TRP A 45 -1.77 -19.74 1.13
N ASP A 46 -2.37 -20.69 0.44
CA ASP A 46 -1.80 -22.01 0.21
C ASP A 46 -1.21 -22.08 -1.21
N SER A 47 0.10 -22.29 -1.29
CA SER A 47 0.81 -22.38 -2.57
C SER A 47 0.48 -23.63 -3.38
N ASN A 48 -0.04 -24.68 -2.74
CA ASN A 48 -0.41 -25.94 -3.43
C ASN A 48 -1.77 -25.80 -4.12
N SER A 49 -2.77 -25.36 -3.37
CA SER A 49 -4.13 -25.16 -3.90
C SER A 49 -4.30 -23.84 -4.63
N LYS A 50 -3.31 -22.93 -4.56
CA LYS A 50 -3.36 -21.56 -5.13
C LYS A 50 -4.58 -20.77 -4.65
N SER A 51 -4.95 -20.94 -3.39
CA SER A 51 -6.11 -20.33 -2.77
C SER A 51 -5.74 -19.65 -1.46
N GLY A 52 -6.60 -18.74 -0.98
CA GLY A 52 -6.39 -17.93 0.20
C GLY A 52 -6.26 -16.45 -0.12
N GLN A 53 -6.08 -15.65 0.92
CA GLN A 53 -6.11 -14.21 0.85
C GLN A 53 -4.93 -13.52 1.52
N LEU A 54 -4.24 -14.21 2.44
CA LEU A 54 -3.20 -13.62 3.28
C LEU A 54 -1.84 -14.25 2.97
N VAL A 55 -0.92 -13.45 2.45
CA VAL A 55 0.49 -13.79 2.23
C VAL A 55 1.33 -13.10 3.28
N ASN A 56 2.12 -13.84 4.04
CA ASN A 56 3.04 -13.25 5.02
C ASN A 56 4.47 -13.31 4.45
N SER A 57 5.01 -12.16 4.03
CA SER A 57 6.38 -12.06 3.54
C SER A 57 6.86 -10.61 3.55
N ASP A 58 8.11 -10.41 3.94
CA ASP A 58 8.87 -9.17 3.79
C ASP A 58 10.01 -9.30 2.75
N ASN A 59 10.04 -10.42 2.03
CA ASN A 59 11.01 -10.63 0.96
C ASN A 59 10.55 -9.90 -0.31
N TRP A 60 11.32 -8.92 -0.76
CA TRP A 60 10.97 -8.06 -1.88
C TRP A 60 10.82 -8.82 -3.21
N GLN A 61 11.67 -9.84 -3.48
CA GLN A 61 11.56 -10.64 -4.71
C GLN A 61 10.25 -11.44 -4.71
N TYR A 62 9.92 -12.05 -3.58
CA TYR A 62 8.69 -12.81 -3.43
C TYR A 62 7.45 -11.91 -3.54
N ILE A 63 7.47 -10.73 -2.93
CA ILE A 63 6.39 -9.74 -3.05
C ILE A 63 6.20 -9.34 -4.52
N SER A 64 7.28 -8.99 -5.23
CA SER A 64 7.23 -8.64 -6.66
C SER A 64 6.69 -9.79 -7.52
N GLN A 65 7.10 -11.01 -7.23
CA GLN A 65 6.58 -12.21 -7.91
C GLN A 65 5.07 -12.40 -7.64
N VAL A 66 4.64 -12.27 -6.39
CA VAL A 66 3.22 -12.40 -6.01
C VAL A 66 2.37 -11.34 -6.73
N ILE A 67 2.81 -10.09 -6.81
CA ILE A 67 2.12 -9.03 -7.56
C ILE A 67 1.92 -9.46 -9.01
N SER A 68 2.94 -9.98 -9.67
CA SER A 68 2.88 -10.34 -11.09
C SER A 68 2.00 -11.56 -11.37
N ILE A 69 1.94 -12.53 -10.45
CA ILE A 69 1.22 -13.80 -10.69
C ILE A 69 -0.20 -13.81 -10.13
N ALA A 70 -0.52 -13.02 -9.11
CA ALA A 70 -1.81 -13.03 -8.43
C ALA A 70 -3.01 -12.81 -9.36
N PRO A 71 -2.94 -11.97 -10.41
CA PRO A 71 -4.03 -11.79 -11.35
C PRO A 71 -4.44 -13.07 -12.07
N ALA A 72 -3.49 -13.97 -12.37
CA ALA A 72 -3.78 -15.27 -12.99
C ALA A 72 -4.62 -16.19 -12.09
N TYR A 73 -4.72 -15.88 -10.79
CA TYR A 73 -5.56 -16.59 -9.81
C TYR A 73 -6.80 -15.79 -9.41
N GLY A 74 -7.24 -14.86 -10.27
CA GLY A 74 -8.46 -14.06 -10.09
C GLY A 74 -8.32 -12.93 -9.05
N LYS A 75 -7.10 -12.57 -8.64
CA LYS A 75 -6.89 -11.47 -7.70
C LYS A 75 -6.81 -10.14 -8.45
N THR A 76 -7.82 -9.30 -8.26
CA THR A 76 -7.94 -7.97 -8.88
C THR A 76 -7.70 -6.82 -7.90
N GLN A 77 -7.64 -7.11 -6.60
CA GLN A 77 -7.18 -6.18 -5.57
C GLN A 77 -6.01 -6.82 -4.82
N ILE A 78 -4.84 -6.19 -4.88
CA ILE A 78 -3.64 -6.63 -4.16
C ILE A 78 -3.29 -5.53 -3.16
N ILE A 79 -3.20 -5.88 -1.89
CA ILE A 79 -2.88 -4.93 -0.82
C ILE A 79 -1.55 -5.32 -0.21
N ILE A 80 -0.62 -4.38 -0.09
CA ILE A 80 0.61 -4.55 0.69
C ILE A 80 0.40 -3.75 1.98
N ASP A 81 0.01 -4.45 3.03
CA ASP A 81 -0.31 -3.84 4.33
C ASP A 81 0.97 -3.58 5.13
N ASP A 82 1.13 -2.36 5.62
CA ASP A 82 2.34 -1.93 6.35
C ASP A 82 3.64 -2.04 5.50
N PHE A 83 3.62 -1.52 4.29
CA PHE A 83 4.69 -1.63 3.28
C PHE A 83 6.07 -1.19 3.78
N GLN A 84 6.18 -0.18 4.65
CA GLN A 84 7.47 0.28 5.20
C GLN A 84 8.24 -0.82 5.95
N TYR A 85 7.57 -1.87 6.42
CA TYR A 85 8.26 -2.94 7.14
C TYR A 85 9.06 -3.88 6.23
N VAL A 86 8.83 -3.88 4.94
CA VAL A 86 9.74 -4.53 3.98
C VAL A 86 11.14 -3.93 4.16
N MET A 87 11.25 -2.60 4.15
CA MET A 87 12.49 -1.88 4.33
C MET A 87 13.01 -1.97 5.78
N ALA A 88 12.13 -1.82 6.76
CA ALA A 88 12.52 -1.85 8.18
C ALA A 88 13.12 -3.20 8.58
N HIS A 89 12.52 -4.30 8.16
CA HIS A 89 13.04 -5.64 8.46
C HIS A 89 14.36 -5.90 7.72
N GLU A 90 14.49 -5.48 6.46
CA GLU A 90 15.76 -5.58 5.74
C GLU A 90 16.85 -4.77 6.45
N TYR A 91 16.56 -3.54 6.85
CA TYR A 91 17.49 -2.71 7.59
C TYR A 91 17.96 -3.38 8.89
N MET A 92 17.03 -3.96 9.66
CA MET A 92 17.38 -4.65 10.90
C MET A 92 18.21 -5.91 10.66
N ARG A 93 17.92 -6.70 9.63
CA ARG A 93 18.74 -7.87 9.27
C ARG A 93 20.16 -7.49 8.84
N ARG A 94 20.33 -6.28 8.33
CA ARG A 94 21.60 -5.75 7.80
C ARG A 94 22.21 -4.68 8.72
N SER A 95 21.84 -4.69 10.02
CA SER A 95 22.28 -3.68 10.99
C SER A 95 23.79 -3.63 11.16
N ASP A 96 24.47 -4.77 11.07
CA ASP A 96 25.93 -4.90 11.22
C ASP A 96 26.70 -4.44 9.97
N GLU A 97 26.05 -4.26 8.84
CA GLU A 97 26.70 -3.76 7.61
C GLU A 97 27.05 -2.27 7.78
N THR A 98 28.30 -1.92 7.51
CA THR A 98 28.78 -0.54 7.51
C THR A 98 28.66 0.10 6.12
N GLY A 99 28.63 1.44 6.06
CA GLY A 99 28.62 2.19 4.79
C GLY A 99 27.23 2.40 4.21
N PHE A 100 27.19 3.09 3.06
CA PHE A 100 25.93 3.58 2.46
C PHE A 100 25.32 2.61 1.44
N LYS A 101 26.04 1.61 0.98
CA LYS A 101 25.62 0.69 -0.09
C LYS A 101 24.30 0.00 0.24
N LYS A 102 24.12 -0.46 1.50
CA LYS A 102 22.89 -1.12 1.94
C LYS A 102 21.65 -0.25 1.76
N PHE A 103 21.73 1.06 1.99
CA PHE A 103 20.60 1.98 1.82
C PHE A 103 20.20 2.13 0.35
N THR A 104 21.18 2.14 -0.56
CA THR A 104 20.90 2.16 -2.00
C THR A 104 20.25 0.87 -2.47
N GLU A 105 20.72 -0.28 -1.96
CA GLU A 105 20.15 -1.60 -2.28
C GLU A 105 18.71 -1.70 -1.73
N MET A 106 18.48 -1.31 -0.48
CA MET A 106 17.13 -1.29 0.11
C MET A 106 16.18 -0.38 -0.68
N ALA A 107 16.64 0.81 -1.09
CA ALA A 107 15.86 1.69 -1.93
C ALA A 107 15.51 1.05 -3.29
N ASN A 108 16.47 0.37 -3.91
CA ASN A 108 16.25 -0.36 -5.15
C ASN A 108 15.25 -1.51 -4.99
N HIS A 109 15.24 -2.21 -3.86
CA HIS A 109 14.27 -3.27 -3.58
C HIS A 109 12.84 -2.72 -3.47
N ILE A 110 12.65 -1.59 -2.77
CA ILE A 110 11.34 -0.92 -2.69
C ILE A 110 10.90 -0.42 -4.06
N TRP A 111 11.80 0.23 -4.80
CA TRP A 111 11.54 0.66 -6.17
C TRP A 111 11.12 -0.52 -7.06
N SER A 112 11.80 -1.66 -6.97
CA SER A 112 11.50 -2.87 -7.75
C SER A 112 10.12 -3.45 -7.45
N ILE A 113 9.64 -3.39 -6.20
CA ILE A 113 8.27 -3.80 -5.84
C ILE A 113 7.25 -2.90 -6.55
N VAL A 114 7.46 -1.58 -6.56
CA VAL A 114 6.54 -0.65 -7.23
C VAL A 114 6.57 -0.88 -8.75
N MET A 115 7.75 -1.08 -9.33
CA MET A 115 7.89 -1.35 -10.77
C MET A 115 7.27 -2.69 -11.20
N ALA A 116 7.17 -3.68 -10.30
CA ALA A 116 6.47 -4.94 -10.59
C ALA A 116 4.99 -4.73 -10.94
N CYS A 117 4.39 -3.62 -10.49
CA CYS A 117 3.01 -3.29 -10.83
C CYS A 117 2.78 -3.04 -12.34
N GLU A 118 3.82 -2.65 -13.08
CA GLU A 118 3.74 -2.40 -14.53
C GLU A 118 3.43 -3.68 -15.33
N SER A 119 3.70 -4.85 -14.75
CA SER A 119 3.41 -6.14 -15.37
C SER A 119 1.98 -6.63 -15.17
N THR A 120 1.16 -5.91 -14.39
CA THR A 120 -0.20 -6.32 -14.07
C THR A 120 -1.22 -5.74 -15.07
N PRO A 121 -2.34 -6.46 -15.33
CA PRO A 121 -3.43 -5.93 -16.13
C PRO A 121 -4.05 -4.64 -15.55
N ASP A 122 -4.61 -3.79 -16.42
CA ASP A 122 -5.15 -2.48 -16.02
C ASP A 122 -6.31 -2.56 -15.02
N ASN A 123 -7.07 -3.65 -15.03
CA ASN A 123 -8.16 -3.89 -14.08
C ASN A 123 -7.70 -4.36 -12.69
N VAL A 124 -6.38 -4.47 -12.46
CA VAL A 124 -5.81 -4.85 -11.17
C VAL A 124 -5.36 -3.62 -10.40
N SER A 125 -5.93 -3.42 -9.23
CA SER A 125 -5.54 -2.37 -8.29
C SER A 125 -4.55 -2.89 -7.25
N ILE A 126 -3.47 -2.15 -7.01
CA ILE A 126 -2.43 -2.55 -6.05
C ILE A 126 -2.27 -1.42 -5.04
N TYR A 127 -2.65 -1.67 -3.80
CA TYR A 127 -2.66 -0.69 -2.72
C TYR A 127 -1.46 -0.87 -1.80
N PHE A 128 -0.67 0.18 -1.66
CA PHE A 128 0.48 0.25 -0.77
C PHE A 128 0.09 1.03 0.50
N MET A 129 -0.17 0.31 1.60
CA MET A 129 -0.47 0.91 2.89
C MET A 129 0.84 1.31 3.58
N GLN A 130 1.05 2.60 3.74
CA GLN A 130 2.33 3.14 4.20
C GLN A 130 2.11 4.04 5.43
N HIS A 131 2.97 3.92 6.44
CA HIS A 131 3.00 4.88 7.54
C HIS A 131 3.55 6.22 7.08
N THR A 132 3.15 7.27 7.79
CA THR A 132 3.62 8.63 7.56
C THR A 132 4.73 9.02 8.53
N GLU A 133 5.51 10.01 8.13
CA GLU A 133 6.38 10.81 8.99
C GLU A 133 6.20 12.29 8.64
N THR A 134 6.54 13.16 9.58
CA THR A 134 6.49 14.61 9.36
C THR A 134 7.90 15.16 9.30
N ILE A 135 8.27 15.75 8.17
CA ILE A 135 9.57 16.38 7.94
C ILE A 135 9.32 17.83 7.48
N ASP A 136 9.88 18.80 8.17
CA ASP A 136 9.72 20.23 7.87
C ASP A 136 8.25 20.67 7.72
N GLY A 137 7.38 20.14 8.56
CA GLY A 137 5.93 20.42 8.54
C GLY A 137 5.15 19.74 7.42
N LYS A 138 5.79 18.90 6.60
CA LYS A 138 5.13 18.12 5.55
C LYS A 138 5.00 16.66 5.95
N ILE A 139 3.83 16.11 5.72
CA ILE A 139 3.49 14.72 5.96
C ILE A 139 3.78 13.93 4.68
N LYS A 140 4.65 12.93 4.81
CA LYS A 140 5.14 12.10 3.71
C LYS A 140 5.08 10.61 4.08
N ALA A 141 5.34 9.76 3.08
CA ALA A 141 5.60 8.34 3.32
C ALA A 141 6.85 8.14 4.19
N LYS A 142 6.72 7.34 5.25
CA LYS A 142 7.86 6.99 6.09
C LYS A 142 8.80 6.04 5.38
N THR A 143 10.06 6.44 5.22
CA THR A 143 11.10 5.64 4.55
C THR A 143 12.33 5.45 5.42
N ILE A 144 13.25 4.57 5.03
CA ILE A 144 14.55 4.39 5.67
C ILE A 144 15.65 4.74 4.68
N GLY A 145 16.49 5.71 5.07
CA GLY A 145 17.57 6.24 4.23
C GLY A 145 17.06 7.32 3.26
N LYS A 146 17.99 8.16 2.86
CA LYS A 146 17.70 9.38 2.07
C LYS A 146 17.43 9.13 0.58
N MET A 147 17.73 7.93 0.07
CA MET A 147 17.64 7.64 -1.36
C MET A 147 16.18 7.73 -1.86
N LEU A 148 15.23 7.11 -1.16
CA LEU A 148 13.83 7.15 -1.52
C LEU A 148 13.19 8.50 -1.25
N ASP A 149 13.55 9.13 -0.13
CA ASP A 149 12.95 10.41 0.26
C ASP A 149 13.49 11.58 -0.58
N GLU A 150 14.83 11.73 -0.66
CA GLU A 150 15.45 12.91 -1.29
C GLU A 150 15.71 12.77 -2.79
N LYS A 151 15.90 11.53 -3.30
CA LYS A 151 16.33 11.30 -4.69
C LYS A 151 15.23 10.76 -5.60
N ILE A 152 14.37 9.88 -5.08
CA ILE A 152 13.31 9.23 -5.86
C ILE A 152 11.96 9.87 -5.58
N THR A 153 11.64 10.20 -4.31
CA THR A 153 10.33 10.63 -3.83
C THR A 153 9.29 9.53 -4.07
N LEU A 154 9.16 8.64 -3.11
CA LEU A 154 8.34 7.42 -3.24
C LEU A 154 6.91 7.70 -3.73
N GLU A 155 6.25 8.73 -3.18
CA GLU A 155 4.89 9.12 -3.57
C GLU A 155 4.82 9.64 -5.02
N GLY A 156 5.95 10.09 -5.57
CA GLY A 156 6.06 10.50 -6.97
C GLY A 156 5.81 9.36 -7.97
N MET A 157 6.02 8.12 -7.54
CA MET A 157 5.79 6.91 -8.37
C MET A 157 4.30 6.53 -8.49
N PHE A 158 3.40 7.19 -7.78
CA PHE A 158 1.97 6.89 -7.76
C PHE A 158 1.18 8.05 -8.36
N SER A 159 0.18 7.76 -9.18
CA SER A 159 -0.78 8.77 -9.68
C SER A 159 -1.87 9.07 -8.66
N ILE A 160 -2.12 8.15 -7.74
CA ILE A 160 -3.15 8.25 -6.70
C ILE A 160 -2.48 8.03 -5.35
N VAL A 161 -2.62 9.02 -4.47
CA VAL A 161 -2.13 8.98 -3.08
C VAL A 161 -3.25 9.48 -2.18
N PHE A 162 -3.78 8.62 -1.34
CA PHE A 162 -4.73 8.97 -0.28
C PHE A 162 -4.04 9.13 1.06
N ARG A 163 -4.68 9.84 1.96
CA ARG A 163 -4.30 9.86 3.37
C ARG A 163 -5.46 9.43 4.25
N ALA A 164 -5.26 8.35 5.02
CA ALA A 164 -6.19 7.89 6.02
C ALA A 164 -6.12 8.80 7.26
N LEU A 165 -7.28 9.27 7.69
CA LEU A 165 -7.48 10.20 8.79
C LEU A 165 -8.50 9.62 9.78
N VAL A 166 -8.45 10.10 11.01
CA VAL A 166 -9.45 9.84 12.05
C VAL A 166 -9.84 11.17 12.69
N ASN A 167 -11.14 11.38 12.89
CA ASN A 167 -11.66 12.57 13.56
C ASN A 167 -11.70 12.39 15.09
N SER A 168 -12.16 13.43 15.81
CA SER A 168 -12.29 13.40 17.28
C SER A 168 -13.29 12.36 17.79
N ASP A 169 -14.25 11.97 16.97
CA ASP A 169 -15.30 11.01 17.30
C ASP A 169 -14.89 9.56 17.02
N GLY A 170 -13.68 9.37 16.41
CA GLY A 170 -13.14 8.08 16.06
C GLY A 170 -13.54 7.56 14.68
N ASP A 171 -14.21 8.39 13.87
CA ASP A 171 -14.58 8.02 12.50
C ASP A 171 -13.39 8.14 11.56
N HIS A 172 -13.29 7.20 10.64
CA HIS A 172 -12.19 7.11 9.69
C HIS A 172 -12.60 7.59 8.31
N PHE A 173 -11.70 8.36 7.67
CA PHE A 173 -11.88 8.93 6.33
C PHE A 173 -10.63 8.76 5.48
N PHE A 174 -10.77 8.97 4.17
CA PHE A 174 -9.65 9.23 3.28
C PHE A 174 -9.69 10.65 2.74
N SER A 175 -8.56 11.35 2.79
CA SER A 175 -8.36 12.60 2.07
C SER A 175 -8.01 12.30 0.61
N THR A 176 -8.66 13.01 -0.31
CA THR A 176 -8.49 12.89 -1.78
C THR A 176 -7.76 14.06 -2.39
N LYS A 177 -7.64 15.18 -1.68
CA LYS A 177 -7.04 16.43 -2.16
C LYS A 177 -5.92 16.88 -1.24
N ASN A 178 -4.86 17.41 -1.84
CA ASN A 178 -3.74 17.99 -1.11
C ASN A 178 -4.19 19.22 -0.30
N CYS A 179 -3.79 19.26 0.96
CA CYS A 179 -4.08 20.38 1.87
C CYS A 179 -2.90 21.34 2.05
N GLY A 180 -1.82 21.18 1.28
CA GLY A 180 -0.59 21.97 1.39
C GLY A 180 0.46 21.40 2.34
N PHE A 181 0.07 20.46 3.21
CA PHE A 181 0.94 19.86 4.24
C PHE A 181 1.26 18.39 4.00
N ASP A 182 0.68 17.77 2.99
CA ASP A 182 0.86 16.36 2.66
C ASP A 182 1.12 16.14 1.16
N THR A 183 1.23 14.88 0.76
CA THR A 183 1.52 14.45 -0.61
C THR A 183 0.30 13.81 -1.28
N VAL A 184 -0.91 14.03 -0.75
CA VAL A 184 -2.17 13.52 -1.30
C VAL A 184 -2.39 14.06 -2.71
N LYS A 185 -2.79 13.19 -3.61
CA LYS A 185 -3.16 13.54 -4.98
C LYS A 185 -4.09 12.50 -5.59
N THR A 186 -5.02 12.98 -6.40
CA THR A 186 -5.86 12.14 -7.26
C THR A 186 -5.99 12.79 -8.62
N PRO A 187 -6.28 12.03 -9.70
CA PRO A 187 -6.62 12.61 -11.00
C PRO A 187 -7.76 13.63 -10.89
N MET A 188 -7.75 14.60 -11.82
CA MET A 188 -8.77 15.65 -11.87
C MET A 188 -10.16 15.02 -12.00
N ASP A 189 -11.12 15.52 -11.23
CA ASP A 189 -12.53 15.11 -11.24
C ASP A 189 -12.82 13.64 -10.86
N MET A 190 -11.81 12.87 -10.41
CA MET A 190 -12.04 11.51 -9.92
C MET A 190 -12.88 11.49 -8.63
N PHE A 191 -12.65 12.44 -7.73
CA PHE A 191 -13.40 12.60 -6.49
C PHE A 191 -13.85 14.05 -6.32
N ASN A 192 -15.15 14.24 -6.11
CA ASN A 192 -15.72 15.56 -5.88
C ASN A 192 -15.40 16.09 -4.47
N GLU A 193 -15.41 15.21 -3.48
CA GLU A 193 -15.23 15.53 -2.06
C GLU A 193 -13.76 15.45 -1.64
N THR A 194 -13.38 16.30 -0.70
CA THR A 194 -12.03 16.30 -0.11
C THR A 194 -11.83 15.16 0.88
N LEU A 195 -12.88 14.77 1.60
CA LEU A 195 -12.92 13.64 2.51
C LEU A 195 -14.00 12.67 2.04
N ILE A 196 -13.62 11.41 1.95
CA ILE A 196 -14.51 10.30 1.57
C ILE A 196 -14.47 9.21 2.64
N ASP A 197 -15.45 8.34 2.63
CA ASP A 197 -15.54 7.23 3.59
C ASP A 197 -14.33 6.32 3.53
N ASN A 198 -13.93 5.78 4.67
CA ASN A 198 -12.87 4.80 4.82
C ASN A 198 -13.35 3.42 4.35
N ASP A 199 -13.58 3.29 3.04
CA ASP A 199 -14.03 2.06 2.38
C ASP A 199 -13.28 1.82 1.07
N LEU A 200 -12.33 0.90 1.11
CA LEU A 200 -11.47 0.64 -0.07
C LEU A 200 -12.24 -0.01 -1.22
N GLN A 201 -13.34 -0.73 -0.95
CA GLN A 201 -14.18 -1.31 -2.00
C GLN A 201 -14.83 -0.22 -2.85
N SER A 202 -15.40 0.80 -2.22
CA SER A 202 -16.01 1.95 -2.91
C SER A 202 -14.97 2.75 -3.69
N ILE A 203 -13.79 2.94 -3.11
CA ILE A 203 -12.68 3.63 -3.75
C ILE A 203 -12.20 2.87 -5.00
N ASP A 204 -12.03 1.55 -4.89
CA ASP A 204 -11.59 0.70 -6.01
C ASP A 204 -12.58 0.76 -7.19
N GLN A 205 -13.87 0.74 -6.88
CA GLN A 205 -14.92 0.90 -7.90
C GLN A 205 -14.85 2.27 -8.58
N THR A 206 -14.67 3.35 -7.80
CA THR A 206 -14.54 4.71 -8.36
C THR A 206 -13.32 4.82 -9.27
N ILE A 207 -12.16 4.29 -8.85
CA ILE A 207 -10.94 4.30 -9.64
C ILE A 207 -11.13 3.53 -10.96
N LYS A 208 -11.68 2.31 -10.88
CA LYS A 208 -11.94 1.49 -12.08
C LYS A 208 -12.91 2.15 -13.03
N GLN A 209 -13.98 2.72 -12.51
CA GLN A 209 -14.96 3.47 -13.32
C GLN A 209 -14.33 4.68 -14.00
N TYR A 210 -13.47 5.42 -13.30
CA TYR A 210 -12.80 6.59 -13.85
C TYR A 210 -11.88 6.24 -15.02
N PHE A 211 -11.15 5.13 -14.93
CA PHE A 211 -10.25 4.67 -15.99
C PHE A 211 -10.91 3.77 -17.03
N GLY A 212 -12.16 3.37 -16.84
CA GLY A 212 -12.91 2.55 -17.80
C GLY A 212 -12.46 1.07 -17.83
N VAL A 213 -12.04 0.49 -16.70
CA VAL A 213 -11.49 -0.88 -16.57
C VAL A 213 -12.24 -1.71 -15.54
#